data_efac2e1226ee4fcb10967181e2a516ad
#
_entry.id   efac2e1226ee4fcb10967181e2a516ad
#
_cell.length_a   1.000
_cell.length_b   1.000
_cell.length_c   1.000
_cell.angle_alpha   90.00
_cell.angle_beta   90.00
_cell.angle_gamma   90.00
#
_symmetry.space_group_name_H-M   'P 1'
#
loop_
_entity.id
_entity.type
_entity.pdbx_description
1 polymer ?
#
loop_
_entity_poly.entity_id
_entity_poly.type
_entity_poly.pdbx_seq_one_letter_code
_entity_poly.pdbx_strand_id
1 'polypeptide(L)'
;MAKKSMIERERKRQKLVDQYAARRAALKAAASDKNASVEDRFKATLKLAELPRNSSATRLRNRCQLTGRPRAYYRKLKISRIMLRELGSNGEIPGLVKSSW
;
A
#
# COMPACT_ATOMS: atom_id res chain seq x y z
N MET A 1 13.90 -9.58 10.46
CA MET A 1 13.84 -9.10 9.06
C MET A 1 12.84 -9.92 8.27
N ALA A 2 12.16 -9.28 7.33
CA ALA A 2 11.26 -9.99 6.42
C ALA A 2 12.07 -10.78 5.36
N LYS A 3 11.50 -11.89 4.93
CA LYS A 3 12.10 -12.67 3.83
C LYS A 3 12.07 -11.85 2.53
N LYS A 4 13.09 -12.00 1.73
CA LYS A 4 13.21 -11.33 0.42
C LYS A 4 11.99 -11.60 -0.47
N SER A 5 11.46 -12.83 -0.45
CA SER A 5 10.26 -13.20 -1.19
C SER A 5 9.03 -12.38 -0.81
N MET A 6 8.89 -12.03 0.46
CA MET A 6 7.76 -11.21 0.94
C MET A 6 7.87 -9.77 0.43
N ILE A 7 9.08 -9.22 0.42
CA ILE A 7 9.34 -7.88 -0.09
C ILE A 7 9.07 -7.82 -1.60
N GLU A 8 9.50 -8.83 -2.35
CA GLU A 8 9.28 -8.90 -3.79
C GLU A 8 7.81 -9.06 -4.15
N ARG A 9 7.03 -9.83 -3.38
CA ARG A 9 5.57 -9.91 -3.54
C ARG A 9 4.91 -8.55 -3.36
N GLU A 10 5.33 -7.80 -2.36
CA GLU A 10 4.79 -6.46 -2.11
C GLU A 10 5.10 -5.50 -3.26
N ARG A 11 6.30 -5.57 -3.82
CA ARG A 11 6.68 -4.79 -5.01
C ARG A 11 5.81 -5.13 -6.22
N LYS A 12 5.54 -6.41 -6.44
CA LYS A 12 4.63 -6.86 -7.52
C LYS A 12 3.23 -6.33 -7.34
N ARG A 13 2.70 -6.38 -6.11
CA ARG A 13 1.38 -5.83 -5.80
C ARG A 13 1.34 -4.32 -6.05
N GLN A 14 2.35 -3.59 -5.61
CA GLN A 14 2.44 -2.14 -5.82
C GLN A 14 2.43 -1.81 -7.32
N LYS A 15 3.20 -2.53 -8.10
CA LYS A 15 3.27 -2.34 -9.56
C LYS A 15 1.90 -2.58 -10.22
N LEU A 16 1.20 -3.65 -9.84
CA LEU A 16 -0.13 -3.96 -10.36
C LEU A 16 -1.17 -2.93 -9.91
N VAL A 17 -1.12 -2.48 -8.67
CA VAL A 17 -2.01 -1.44 -8.15
C VAL A 17 -1.84 -0.14 -8.95
N ASP A 18 -0.61 0.29 -9.20
CA ASP A 18 -0.33 1.50 -9.97
C ASP A 18 -0.80 1.36 -11.44
N GLN A 19 -0.59 0.19 -12.04
CA GLN A 19 -0.98 -0.09 -13.42
C GLN A 19 -2.50 -0.08 -13.61
N TYR A 20 -3.26 -0.62 -12.67
CA TYR A 20 -4.72 -0.75 -12.74
C TYR A 20 -5.49 0.33 -11.98
N ALA A 21 -4.81 1.30 -11.38
CA ALA A 21 -5.45 2.34 -10.55
C ALA A 21 -6.54 3.09 -11.29
N ALA A 22 -6.27 3.57 -12.50
CA ALA A 22 -7.23 4.32 -13.31
C ALA A 22 -8.44 3.47 -13.71
N ARG A 23 -8.22 2.23 -14.14
CA ARG A 23 -9.29 1.30 -14.50
C ARG A 23 -10.19 0.99 -13.31
N ARG A 24 -9.60 0.70 -12.16
CA ARG A 24 -10.37 0.42 -10.94
C ARG A 24 -11.19 1.62 -10.50
N ALA A 25 -10.63 2.82 -10.53
CA ALA A 25 -11.34 4.04 -10.19
C ALA A 25 -12.54 4.27 -11.10
N ALA A 26 -12.36 4.13 -12.42
CA ALA A 26 -13.42 4.28 -13.39
C ALA A 26 -14.54 3.25 -13.19
N LEU A 27 -14.20 1.99 -12.98
CA LEU A 27 -15.17 0.90 -12.76
C LEU A 27 -15.92 1.04 -11.43
N LYS A 28 -15.24 1.47 -10.37
CA LYS A 28 -15.88 1.76 -9.08
C LYS A 28 -16.87 2.91 -9.20
N ALA A 29 -16.51 3.97 -9.90
CA ALA A 29 -17.39 5.11 -10.14
C ALA A 29 -18.62 4.67 -10.92
N ALA A 30 -18.46 3.87 -11.98
CA ALA A 30 -19.56 3.34 -12.78
C ALA A 30 -20.47 2.40 -11.96
N ALA A 31 -19.90 1.55 -11.12
CA ALA A 31 -20.66 0.63 -10.26
C ALA A 31 -21.45 1.36 -9.17
N SER A 32 -20.96 2.52 -8.72
CA SER A 32 -21.58 3.32 -7.65
C SER A 32 -22.51 4.42 -8.18
N ASP A 33 -22.59 4.60 -9.48
CA ASP A 33 -23.42 5.64 -10.09
C ASP A 33 -24.90 5.32 -9.93
N LYS A 34 -25.59 6.16 -9.17
CA LYS A 34 -27.03 6.00 -8.90
C LYS A 34 -27.90 6.32 -10.12
N ASN A 35 -27.39 7.10 -11.08
CA ASN A 35 -28.10 7.51 -12.27
C ASN A 35 -27.97 6.48 -13.41
N ALA A 36 -27.04 5.54 -13.31
CA ALA A 36 -26.86 4.50 -14.28
C ALA A 36 -27.92 3.39 -14.13
N SER A 37 -28.20 2.68 -15.23
CA SER A 37 -29.09 1.52 -15.17
C SER A 37 -28.49 0.38 -14.33
N VAL A 38 -29.35 -0.50 -13.80
CA VAL A 38 -28.92 -1.65 -13.03
C VAL A 38 -28.02 -2.56 -13.87
N GLU A 39 -28.31 -2.71 -15.16
CA GLU A 39 -27.49 -3.51 -16.07
C GLU A 39 -26.08 -2.96 -16.24
N ASP A 40 -25.94 -1.65 -16.43
CA ASP A 40 -24.63 -1.01 -16.57
C ASP A 40 -23.82 -1.11 -15.29
N ARG A 41 -24.46 -0.95 -14.13
CA ARG A 41 -23.81 -1.11 -12.82
C ARG A 41 -23.34 -2.57 -12.61
N PHE A 42 -24.16 -3.52 -13.01
CA PHE A 42 -23.83 -4.94 -12.93
C PHE A 42 -22.63 -5.30 -13.83
N LYS A 43 -22.62 -4.78 -15.07
CA LYS A 43 -21.48 -4.96 -15.98
C LYS A 43 -20.18 -4.39 -15.41
N ALA A 44 -20.25 -3.20 -14.82
CA ALA A 44 -19.08 -2.60 -14.16
C ALA A 44 -18.56 -3.46 -13.00
N THR A 45 -19.46 -4.02 -12.20
CA THR A 45 -19.10 -4.92 -11.09
C THR A 45 -18.44 -6.21 -11.60
N LEU A 46 -18.96 -6.79 -12.69
CA LEU A 46 -18.34 -7.97 -13.32
C LEU A 46 -16.93 -7.67 -13.83
N LYS A 47 -16.74 -6.54 -14.47
CA LYS A 47 -15.40 -6.13 -14.95
C LYS A 47 -14.42 -5.90 -13.80
N LEU A 48 -14.87 -5.36 -12.66
CA LEU A 48 -14.06 -5.25 -11.45
C LEU A 48 -13.62 -6.62 -10.94
N ALA A 49 -14.52 -7.60 -10.96
CA ALA A 49 -14.22 -8.97 -10.52
C ALA A 49 -13.21 -9.68 -11.43
N GLU A 50 -13.15 -9.33 -12.72
CA GLU A 50 -12.22 -9.89 -13.69
C GLU A 50 -10.78 -9.35 -13.53
N LEU A 51 -10.60 -8.21 -12.88
CA LEU A 51 -9.27 -7.62 -12.68
C LEU A 51 -8.41 -8.50 -11.77
N PRO A 52 -7.06 -8.48 -11.95
CA PRO A 52 -6.17 -9.24 -11.07
C PRO A 52 -6.39 -8.89 -9.60
N ARG A 53 -6.41 -9.91 -8.75
CA ARG A 53 -6.64 -9.71 -7.30
C ARG A 53 -5.55 -8.84 -6.68
N ASN A 54 -4.31 -9.00 -7.12
CA ASN A 54 -3.16 -8.22 -6.62
C ASN A 54 -3.15 -6.76 -7.11
N SER A 55 -4.08 -6.36 -7.97
CA SER A 55 -4.27 -4.96 -8.36
C SER A 55 -5.09 -4.15 -7.35
N SER A 56 -5.63 -4.80 -6.32
CA SER A 56 -6.40 -4.13 -5.27
C SER A 56 -5.48 -3.45 -4.25
N ALA A 57 -5.69 -2.15 -4.03
CA ALA A 57 -4.92 -1.36 -3.06
C ALA A 57 -5.10 -1.85 -1.62
N THR A 58 -6.20 -2.53 -1.30
CA THR A 58 -6.43 -3.08 0.04
C THR A 58 -5.46 -4.19 0.41
N ARG A 59 -4.82 -4.81 -0.56
CA ARG A 59 -3.82 -5.87 -0.35
C ARG A 59 -2.42 -5.34 -0.06
N LEU A 60 -2.19 -4.05 -0.28
CA LEU A 60 -0.91 -3.42 0.02
C LEU A 60 -0.70 -3.33 1.52
N ARG A 61 0.54 -3.57 1.94
CA ARG A 61 0.96 -3.43 3.32
C ARG A 61 2.18 -2.52 3.38
N ASN A 62 2.12 -1.51 4.23
CA ASN A 62 3.28 -0.67 4.50
C ASN A 62 4.38 -1.49 5.16
N ARG A 63 5.57 -1.44 4.61
CA ARG A 63 6.75 -2.16 5.11
C ARG A 63 7.92 -1.21 5.25
N CYS A 64 8.74 -1.45 6.28
CA CYS A 64 9.98 -0.71 6.46
C CYS A 64 10.85 -0.77 5.20
N GLN A 65 11.30 0.38 4.72
CA GLN A 65 12.13 0.45 3.52
C GLN A 65 13.48 -0.27 3.67
N LEU A 66 13.98 -0.36 4.90
CA LEU A 66 15.31 -0.94 5.18
C LEU A 66 15.25 -2.43 5.51
N THR A 67 14.24 -2.86 6.28
CA THR A 67 14.15 -4.24 6.77
C THR A 67 12.97 -5.03 6.21
N GLY A 68 11.96 -4.35 5.66
CA GLY A 68 10.74 -4.99 5.18
C GLY A 68 9.74 -5.36 6.28
N ARG A 69 9.98 -4.93 7.52
CA ARG A 69 9.08 -5.23 8.64
C ARG A 69 7.70 -4.59 8.42
N PRO A 70 6.58 -5.35 8.50
CA PRO A 70 5.23 -4.81 8.27
C PRO A 70 4.61 -4.16 9.50
N ARG A 71 5.12 -4.47 10.69
CA ARG A 71 4.60 -3.96 11.97
C ARG A 71 5.46 -2.83 12.50
N ALA A 72 4.87 -1.99 13.35
CA ALA A 72 5.55 -0.84 13.97
C ALA A 72 6.20 0.08 12.93
N TYR A 73 5.43 0.41 11.91
CA TYR A 73 5.86 1.23 10.78
C TYR A 73 5.41 2.69 10.98
N TYR A 74 6.35 3.62 10.80
CA TYR A 74 6.07 5.06 10.84
C TYR A 74 5.87 5.58 9.42
N ARG A 75 4.65 5.98 9.08
CA ARG A 75 4.30 6.45 7.73
C ARG A 75 5.11 7.67 7.29
N LYS A 76 5.37 8.58 8.20
CA LYS A 76 6.12 9.81 7.91
C LYS A 76 7.54 9.52 7.43
N LEU A 77 8.21 8.56 8.06
CA LEU A 77 9.60 8.21 7.78
C LEU A 77 9.75 6.97 6.92
N LYS A 78 8.68 6.19 6.75
CA LYS A 78 8.63 4.94 5.99
C LYS A 78 9.60 3.88 6.50
N ILE A 79 9.84 3.86 7.79
CA ILE A 79 10.73 2.92 8.49
C ILE A 79 10.06 2.35 9.75
N SER A 80 10.56 1.21 10.22
CA SER A 80 10.08 0.60 11.46
C SER A 80 10.63 1.31 12.70
N ARG A 81 10.02 1.06 13.85
CA ARG A 81 10.48 1.60 15.14
C ARG A 81 11.93 1.22 15.44
N ILE A 82 12.35 0.02 15.03
CA ILE A 82 13.71 -0.49 15.26
C ILE A 82 14.72 0.35 14.49
N MET A 83 14.44 0.58 13.20
CA MET A 83 15.30 1.40 12.34
C MET A 83 15.26 2.87 12.72
N LEU A 84 14.10 3.37 13.17
CA LEU A 84 13.98 4.71 13.70
C LEU A 84 14.95 4.91 14.87
N ARG A 85 14.98 3.96 15.80
CA ARG A 85 15.88 4.02 16.96
C ARG A 85 17.34 3.96 16.55
N GLU A 86 17.71 3.07 15.63
CA GLU A 86 19.09 2.94 15.15
C GLU A 86 19.57 4.22 14.44
N LEU A 87 18.82 4.67 13.45
CA LEU A 87 19.19 5.85 12.68
C LEU A 87 19.15 7.11 13.54
N GLY A 88 18.20 7.21 14.46
CA GLY A 88 18.13 8.34 15.39
C GLY A 88 19.30 8.37 16.35
N SER A 89 19.74 7.19 16.83
CA SER A 89 20.93 7.09 17.71
C SER A 89 22.22 7.44 16.99
N ASN A 90 22.30 7.17 15.69
CA ASN A 90 23.44 7.52 14.84
C ASN A 90 23.41 8.98 14.34
N GLY A 91 22.33 9.72 14.66
CA GLY A 91 22.18 11.11 14.23
C GLY A 91 21.85 11.28 12.74
N GLU A 92 21.35 10.25 12.09
CA GLU A 92 21.07 10.25 10.65
C GLU A 92 19.67 10.80 10.30
N ILE A 93 18.82 11.06 11.30
CA ILE A 93 17.49 11.63 11.08
C ILE A 93 17.49 13.10 11.50
N PRO A 94 17.36 14.06 10.55
CA PRO A 94 17.34 15.48 10.89
C PRO A 94 16.16 15.85 11.79
N GLY A 95 16.41 16.65 12.82
CA GLY A 95 15.39 17.14 13.72
C GLY A 95 14.88 16.16 14.76
N LEU A 96 15.39 14.93 14.77
CA LEU A 96 15.00 13.92 15.76
C LEU A 96 15.82 14.13 17.04
N VAL A 97 15.10 14.30 18.16
CA VAL A 97 15.69 14.44 19.49
C VAL A 97 15.18 13.31 20.37
N LYS A 98 16.12 12.66 21.09
CA LYS A 98 15.74 11.65 22.07
C LYS A 98 15.04 12.30 23.26
N SER A 99 13.88 11.79 23.66
CA SER A 99 13.26 12.21 24.90
C SER A 99 13.49 11.18 26.00
N SER A 100 13.86 11.68 27.17
CA SER A 100 14.00 10.88 28.37
C SER A 100 13.50 11.69 29.57
N TRP A 101 12.89 10.99 30.53
CA TRP A 101 12.33 11.59 31.73
C TRP A 101 13.24 11.36 32.91
#